data_6b8aaf605753369330ba36ffb07044dd
#
_entry.id   6b8aaf605753369330ba36ffb07044dd
#
_cell.length_a   1.000
_cell.length_b   1.000
_cell.length_c   1.000
_cell.angle_alpha   90.00
_cell.angle_beta   90.00
_cell.angle_gamma   90.00
#
_symmetry.space_group_name_H-M   'P 1'
#
loop_
_entity.id
_entity.type
_entity.pdbx_description
1 polymer ?
#
loop_
_entity_poly.entity_id
_entity_poly.type
_entity_poly.pdbx_seq_one_letter_code
_entity_poly.pdbx_strand_id
1 'polypeptide(L)'
;MLTRPEILRRPLRLVWLALLLAASGCSTIAKREPSLLPTAYELKTGPFVVHSNEAMKSDVPAVQALEQLRGDLAKRLKGSQGEAEDKGPIEVYVLDDRSSFLHLLRFYFPELPPRRAFFLAQGDERIVYTYQGPMLEEDLRHEAAHALLRGRFGDIPLWLDEGLAEYFEVGPDDVHDRESRLAKLEADRKAGWKPDLARLEGLAEVHEMKPRDYREAWAWVDLMLSDSGPGSAVLVDYLSVPSDRRSLADRLESRGMNGESLLAHMDGRPLKLIARKPADRPDRAVRMQDRDLEIPRRLQEPRRPSFLRRLGEFLGF
;
A
#
# COMPACT_ATOMS: atom_id res chain seq x y z
N MET A 1 -91.02 -14.92 -35.52
CA MET A 1 -91.18 -15.50 -34.17
C MET A 1 -89.96 -16.40 -33.91
N LEU A 2 -89.08 -16.00 -33.11
CA LEU A 2 -88.19 -16.87 -32.30
C LEU A 2 -87.14 -15.98 -31.62
N THR A 3 -87.23 -15.95 -30.35
CA THR A 3 -86.48 -15.18 -29.39
C THR A 3 -85.05 -15.71 -29.24
N ARG A 4 -84.05 -14.84 -29.30
CA ARG A 4 -82.66 -15.14 -28.92
C ARG A 4 -82.49 -15.01 -27.39
N PRO A 5 -81.80 -15.94 -26.72
CA PRO A 5 -81.40 -15.74 -25.31
C PRO A 5 -80.11 -14.92 -25.15
N GLU A 6 -80.21 -13.89 -24.39
CA GLU A 6 -79.04 -13.22 -23.82
C GLU A 6 -78.52 -14.04 -22.65
N ILE A 7 -77.43 -14.74 -22.83
CA ILE A 7 -76.68 -15.33 -21.70
C ILE A 7 -75.16 -15.29 -21.99
N LEU A 8 -74.40 -14.89 -20.99
CA LEU A 8 -72.91 -14.94 -20.82
C LEU A 8 -72.08 -13.77 -21.32
N ARG A 9 -72.10 -12.67 -20.58
CA ARG A 9 -71.02 -11.66 -20.63
C ARG A 9 -70.50 -11.20 -19.23
N ARG A 10 -70.53 -12.05 -18.22
CA ARG A 10 -70.08 -11.58 -16.85
C ARG A 10 -69.05 -12.40 -16.09
N PRO A 11 -68.29 -13.40 -16.54
CA PRO A 11 -67.20 -13.93 -15.76
C PRO A 11 -65.81 -13.43 -16.12
N LEU A 12 -65.59 -12.70 -17.27
CA LEU A 12 -64.25 -12.36 -17.70
C LEU A 12 -63.59 -11.19 -16.92
N ARG A 13 -64.35 -10.33 -16.26
CA ARG A 13 -63.81 -9.20 -15.50
C ARG A 13 -63.28 -9.58 -14.09
N LEU A 14 -63.77 -10.64 -13.50
CA LEU A 14 -63.33 -11.14 -12.22
C LEU A 14 -62.04 -11.94 -12.28
N VAL A 15 -61.73 -12.58 -13.39
CA VAL A 15 -60.51 -13.33 -13.61
C VAL A 15 -59.29 -12.40 -13.78
N TRP A 16 -59.49 -11.23 -14.42
CA TRP A 16 -58.42 -10.24 -14.56
C TRP A 16 -58.09 -9.52 -13.26
N LEU A 17 -59.04 -9.37 -12.34
CA LEU A 17 -58.79 -8.75 -11.03
C LEU A 17 -58.05 -9.70 -10.09
N ALA A 18 -58.24 -11.00 -10.20
CA ALA A 18 -57.51 -12.02 -9.41
C ALA A 18 -56.08 -12.21 -9.93
N LEU A 19 -55.85 -12.06 -11.24
CA LEU A 19 -54.46 -12.10 -11.80
C LEU A 19 -53.63 -10.86 -11.49
N LEU A 20 -54.22 -9.68 -11.29
CA LEU A 20 -53.54 -8.47 -10.87
C LEU A 20 -53.17 -8.48 -9.39
N LEU A 21 -53.89 -9.22 -8.54
CA LEU A 21 -53.54 -9.37 -7.11
C LEU A 21 -52.49 -10.44 -6.85
N ALA A 22 -52.27 -11.36 -7.76
CA ALA A 22 -51.22 -12.38 -7.65
C ALA A 22 -49.83 -11.87 -8.10
N ALA A 23 -49.76 -10.73 -8.81
CA ALA A 23 -48.49 -10.12 -9.23
C ALA A 23 -47.88 -9.17 -8.21
N SER A 24 -48.54 -8.92 -7.05
CA SER A 24 -48.10 -7.96 -6.04
C SER A 24 -47.44 -8.59 -4.81
N GLY A 25 -46.91 -9.78 -4.90
CA GLY A 25 -46.46 -10.47 -3.72
C GLY A 25 -45.24 -11.38 -3.87
N CYS A 26 -44.16 -10.85 -4.44
CA CYS A 26 -42.81 -11.40 -4.17
C CYS A 26 -41.82 -10.28 -4.40
N SER A 27 -41.80 -9.28 -3.52
CA SER A 27 -40.55 -8.64 -3.17
C SER A 27 -39.79 -9.69 -2.34
N THR A 28 -39.04 -10.54 -3.00
CA THR A 28 -37.93 -11.23 -2.39
C THR A 28 -37.03 -10.13 -1.87
N ILE A 29 -37.13 -9.84 -0.57
CA ILE A 29 -36.05 -9.18 0.16
C ILE A 29 -34.89 -10.15 -0.05
N ALA A 30 -34.06 -9.89 -1.05
CA ALA A 30 -32.78 -10.52 -1.18
C ALA A 30 -32.12 -10.27 0.16
N LYS A 31 -32.01 -11.29 1.01
CA LYS A 31 -31.16 -11.24 2.19
C LYS A 31 -29.79 -10.90 1.65
N ARG A 32 -29.41 -9.63 1.81
CA ARG A 32 -28.06 -9.19 1.50
C ARG A 32 -27.17 -10.05 2.40
N GLU A 33 -26.39 -10.94 1.78
CA GLU A 33 -25.36 -11.67 2.52
C GLU A 33 -24.54 -10.61 3.29
N PRO A 34 -24.26 -10.84 4.57
CA PRO A 34 -23.50 -9.88 5.35
C PRO A 34 -22.15 -9.67 4.65
N SER A 35 -21.87 -8.43 4.27
CA SER A 35 -20.56 -8.07 3.73
C SER A 35 -19.48 -8.42 4.77
N LEU A 36 -18.41 -9.08 4.33
CA LEU A 36 -17.23 -9.28 5.20
C LEU A 36 -16.46 -7.98 5.43
N LEU A 37 -16.73 -6.96 4.59
CA LEU A 37 -16.10 -5.65 4.73
C LEU A 37 -16.94 -4.75 5.63
N PRO A 38 -16.30 -3.97 6.52
CA PRO A 38 -16.99 -2.96 7.31
C PRO A 38 -17.48 -1.83 6.39
N THR A 39 -18.77 -1.52 6.46
CA THR A 39 -19.41 -0.50 5.61
C THR A 39 -20.38 0.41 6.38
N ALA A 40 -20.44 0.28 7.72
CA ALA A 40 -21.39 1.04 8.52
C ALA A 40 -21.03 2.53 8.60
N TYR A 41 -19.75 2.84 8.66
CA TYR A 41 -19.24 4.21 8.76
C TYR A 41 -18.11 4.45 7.77
N GLU A 42 -18.07 5.66 7.24
CA GLU A 42 -17.01 6.16 6.36
C GLU A 42 -16.48 7.48 6.93
N LEU A 43 -15.16 7.60 7.03
CA LEU A 43 -14.47 8.81 7.43
C LEU A 43 -13.42 9.19 6.39
N LYS A 44 -13.51 10.39 5.84
CA LYS A 44 -12.50 10.95 4.92
C LYS A 44 -11.47 11.77 5.69
N THR A 45 -10.19 11.47 5.51
CA THR A 45 -9.08 12.21 6.08
C THR A 45 -7.89 12.25 5.10
N GLY A 46 -7.55 13.43 4.60
CA GLY A 46 -6.58 13.57 3.51
C GLY A 46 -6.91 12.68 2.31
N PRO A 47 -5.97 11.84 1.82
CA PRO A 47 -6.22 10.91 0.73
C PRO A 47 -6.93 9.62 1.19
N PHE A 48 -7.17 9.42 2.48
CA PHE A 48 -7.72 8.19 3.04
C PHE A 48 -9.23 8.24 3.17
N VAL A 49 -9.88 7.12 2.82
CA VAL A 49 -11.29 6.84 3.11
C VAL A 49 -11.32 5.63 4.04
N VAL A 50 -11.60 5.88 5.31
CA VAL A 50 -11.58 4.86 6.36
C VAL A 50 -12.97 4.28 6.55
N HIS A 51 -13.11 2.97 6.37
CA HIS A 51 -14.34 2.20 6.56
C HIS A 51 -14.26 1.37 7.83
N SER A 52 -15.31 1.41 8.66
CA SER A 52 -15.39 0.67 9.92
C SER A 52 -16.84 0.34 10.27
N ASN A 53 -17.07 -0.62 11.16
CA ASN A 53 -18.40 -0.91 11.71
C ASN A 53 -18.71 -0.08 12.97
N GLU A 54 -17.70 0.53 13.58
CA GLU A 54 -17.85 1.49 14.67
C GLU A 54 -17.46 2.89 14.20
N ALA A 55 -18.17 3.91 14.67
CA ALA A 55 -17.91 5.30 14.28
C ALA A 55 -16.50 5.73 14.72
N MET A 56 -15.63 5.98 13.76
CA MET A 56 -14.31 6.56 13.99
C MET A 56 -14.38 8.08 13.81
N LYS A 57 -13.81 8.83 14.75
CA LYS A 57 -13.69 10.29 14.67
C LYS A 57 -12.29 10.68 14.27
N SER A 58 -12.12 11.91 13.78
CA SER A 58 -10.81 12.42 13.36
C SER A 58 -9.80 12.58 14.51
N ASP A 59 -10.26 12.61 15.76
CA ASP A 59 -9.42 12.69 16.97
C ASP A 59 -8.97 11.32 17.51
N VAL A 60 -9.42 10.22 16.89
CA VAL A 60 -8.97 8.87 17.27
C VAL A 60 -7.50 8.70 16.87
N PRO A 61 -6.64 8.15 17.77
CA PRO A 61 -5.20 8.00 17.52
C PRO A 61 -4.86 7.34 16.17
N ALA A 62 -5.58 6.29 15.80
CA ALA A 62 -5.38 5.59 14.53
C ALA A 62 -5.61 6.48 13.29
N VAL A 63 -6.59 7.40 13.34
CA VAL A 63 -6.85 8.36 12.26
C VAL A 63 -5.78 9.45 12.23
N GLN A 64 -5.38 9.94 13.41
CA GLN A 64 -4.29 10.90 13.53
C GLN A 64 -2.96 10.32 13.04
N ALA A 65 -2.71 9.02 13.26
CA ALA A 65 -1.52 8.33 12.78
C ALA A 65 -1.38 8.39 11.25
N LEU A 66 -2.49 8.29 10.50
CA LEU A 66 -2.50 8.43 9.04
C LEU A 66 -2.11 9.84 8.59
N GLU A 67 -2.63 10.88 9.25
CA GLU A 67 -2.29 12.27 8.93
C GLU A 67 -0.84 12.61 9.32
N GLN A 68 -0.37 12.10 10.44
CA GLN A 68 1.02 12.24 10.86
C GLN A 68 1.96 11.56 9.87
N LEU A 69 1.66 10.32 9.45
CA LEU A 69 2.42 9.61 8.43
C LEU A 69 2.58 10.42 7.15
N ARG A 70 1.49 11.03 6.66
CA ARG A 70 1.51 11.89 5.47
C ARG A 70 2.44 13.08 5.66
N GLY A 71 2.39 13.72 6.84
CA GLY A 71 3.28 14.81 7.20
C GLY A 71 4.75 14.39 7.27
N ASP A 72 5.03 13.24 7.88
CA ASP A 72 6.39 12.68 8.03
C ASP A 72 7.01 12.37 6.66
N LEU A 73 6.26 11.69 5.77
CA LEU A 73 6.70 11.41 4.40
C LEU A 73 6.97 12.71 3.62
N ALA A 74 6.08 13.70 3.70
CA ALA A 74 6.26 14.98 3.04
C ALA A 74 7.49 15.73 3.57
N LYS A 75 7.75 15.66 4.87
CA LYS A 75 8.90 16.29 5.52
C LYS A 75 10.22 15.62 5.13
N ARG A 76 10.28 14.27 5.16
CA ARG A 76 11.53 13.50 4.97
C ARG A 76 11.88 13.28 3.49
N LEU A 77 10.89 13.22 2.62
CA LEU A 77 11.08 13.02 1.16
C LEU A 77 10.85 14.32 0.38
N LYS A 78 11.24 15.47 0.95
CA LYS A 78 11.14 16.79 0.30
C LYS A 78 11.95 16.83 -1.00
N GLY A 79 11.38 17.49 -2.04
CA GLY A 79 12.08 17.74 -3.32
C GLY A 79 12.00 16.58 -4.31
N SER A 80 11.42 15.45 -3.98
CA SER A 80 11.02 14.48 -4.99
C SER A 80 9.94 15.13 -5.87
N GLN A 81 10.21 15.33 -7.16
CA GLN A 81 9.25 15.85 -8.12
C GLN A 81 8.09 14.87 -8.23
N GLY A 82 6.94 15.35 -7.89
CA GLY A 82 5.67 14.67 -7.92
C GLY A 82 4.85 15.28 -6.77
N GLU A 83 4.20 16.43 -7.01
CA GLU A 83 2.86 16.54 -6.48
C GLU A 83 2.20 15.25 -6.94
N ALA A 84 1.89 14.36 -6.01
CA ALA A 84 1.17 13.16 -6.36
C ALA A 84 -0.06 13.65 -7.12
N GLU A 85 -0.08 13.47 -8.44
CA GLU A 85 -1.33 13.53 -9.16
C GLU A 85 -2.27 12.69 -8.33
N ASP A 86 -3.42 13.26 -8.01
CA ASP A 86 -4.40 12.60 -7.14
C ASP A 86 -4.83 11.28 -7.81
N LYS A 87 -4.07 10.22 -7.54
CA LYS A 87 -4.30 8.89 -8.10
C LYS A 87 -5.53 8.22 -7.48
N GLY A 88 -6.44 9.04 -6.96
CA GLY A 88 -7.64 8.60 -6.27
C GLY A 88 -7.40 8.30 -4.79
N PRO A 89 -8.46 7.95 -4.06
CA PRO A 89 -8.40 7.69 -2.63
C PRO A 89 -7.61 6.41 -2.31
N ILE A 90 -7.15 6.33 -1.06
CA ILE A 90 -6.66 5.12 -0.43
C ILE A 90 -7.79 4.60 0.46
N GLU A 91 -8.37 3.47 0.09
CA GLU A 91 -9.42 2.82 0.86
C GLU A 91 -8.79 2.08 2.05
N VAL A 92 -9.29 2.31 3.25
CA VAL A 92 -8.78 1.70 4.49
C VAL A 92 -9.91 0.97 5.17
N TYR A 93 -9.86 -0.35 5.21
CA TYR A 93 -10.85 -1.19 5.89
C TYR A 93 -10.33 -1.64 7.26
N VAL A 94 -10.97 -1.15 8.32
CA VAL A 94 -10.66 -1.50 9.71
C VAL A 94 -11.74 -2.46 10.22
N LEU A 95 -11.44 -3.74 10.24
CA LEU A 95 -12.35 -4.78 10.71
C LEU A 95 -12.47 -4.75 12.25
N ASP A 96 -13.56 -5.32 12.78
CA ASP A 96 -13.89 -5.23 14.20
C ASP A 96 -12.84 -5.91 15.09
N ASP A 97 -12.28 -7.03 14.63
CA ASP A 97 -11.31 -7.81 15.37
C ASP A 97 -10.43 -8.70 14.47
N ARG A 98 -9.43 -9.32 15.08
CA ARG A 98 -8.51 -10.24 14.42
C ARG A 98 -9.23 -11.46 13.80
N SER A 99 -10.30 -11.96 14.39
CA SER A 99 -11.02 -13.13 13.88
C SER A 99 -11.71 -12.81 12.56
N SER A 100 -12.41 -11.69 12.52
CA SER A 100 -13.05 -11.14 11.31
C SER A 100 -12.05 -10.89 10.21
N PHE A 101 -10.88 -10.29 10.53
CA PHE A 101 -9.80 -10.05 9.59
C PHE A 101 -9.22 -11.35 9.03
N LEU A 102 -8.93 -12.35 9.87
CA LEU A 102 -8.41 -13.64 9.41
C LEU A 102 -9.46 -14.42 8.59
N HIS A 103 -10.76 -14.23 8.87
CA HIS A 103 -11.81 -14.81 8.07
C HIS A 103 -11.82 -14.18 6.66
N LEU A 104 -11.78 -12.84 6.56
CA LEU A 104 -11.65 -12.11 5.31
C LEU A 104 -10.41 -12.56 4.53
N LEU A 105 -9.25 -12.62 5.20
CA LEU A 105 -7.98 -13.02 4.58
C LEU A 105 -8.08 -14.42 3.95
N ARG A 106 -8.60 -15.41 4.69
CA ARG A 106 -8.74 -16.78 4.20
C ARG A 106 -9.73 -16.91 3.05
N PHE A 107 -10.76 -16.08 3.06
CA PHE A 107 -11.82 -16.14 2.06
C PHE A 107 -11.39 -15.50 0.73
N TYR A 108 -10.81 -14.29 0.79
CA TYR A 108 -10.45 -13.52 -0.41
C TYR A 108 -8.99 -13.69 -0.85
N PHE A 109 -8.09 -14.00 0.08
CA PHE A 109 -6.63 -14.02 -0.14
C PHE A 109 -6.01 -15.30 0.46
N PRO A 110 -6.49 -16.50 0.07
CA PRO A 110 -6.04 -17.77 0.67
C PRO A 110 -4.55 -18.04 0.44
N GLU A 111 -3.93 -17.38 -0.53
CA GLU A 111 -2.49 -17.46 -0.84
C GLU A 111 -1.62 -16.67 0.15
N LEU A 112 -2.22 -15.70 0.86
CA LEU A 112 -1.47 -14.88 1.81
C LEU A 112 -1.30 -15.61 3.17
N PRO A 113 -0.09 -15.60 3.75
CA PRO A 113 0.10 -16.11 5.10
C PRO A 113 -0.64 -15.25 6.13
N PRO A 114 -0.98 -15.82 7.30
CA PRO A 114 -1.58 -15.04 8.39
C PRO A 114 -0.72 -13.82 8.74
N ARG A 115 -1.35 -12.64 8.80
CA ARG A 115 -0.73 -11.35 9.11
C ARG A 115 -1.66 -10.45 9.92
N ARG A 116 -1.21 -9.27 10.32
CA ARG A 116 -2.03 -8.29 11.07
C ARG A 116 -2.72 -7.30 10.14
N ALA A 117 -2.05 -6.93 9.07
CA ALA A 117 -2.54 -5.99 8.07
C ALA A 117 -1.95 -6.33 6.71
N PHE A 118 -2.45 -5.73 5.65
CA PHE A 118 -1.80 -5.76 4.33
C PHE A 118 -2.30 -4.63 3.43
N PHE A 119 -1.42 -4.17 2.57
CA PHE A 119 -1.71 -3.28 1.47
C PHE A 119 -1.93 -4.07 0.18
N LEU A 120 -2.94 -3.69 -0.59
CA LEU A 120 -3.25 -4.23 -1.91
C LEU A 120 -3.23 -3.10 -2.94
N ALA A 121 -2.41 -3.25 -3.99
CA ALA A 121 -2.44 -2.40 -5.17
C ALA A 121 -3.01 -3.18 -6.35
N GLN A 122 -4.07 -2.67 -6.99
CA GLN A 122 -4.66 -3.28 -8.16
C GLN A 122 -5.03 -2.22 -9.19
N GLY A 123 -4.22 -2.08 -10.25
CA GLY A 123 -4.32 -0.93 -11.14
C GLY A 123 -4.06 0.37 -10.38
N ASP A 124 -5.02 1.29 -10.42
CA ASP A 124 -4.96 2.55 -9.67
C ASP A 124 -5.56 2.46 -8.26
N GLU A 125 -6.15 1.33 -7.90
CA GLU A 125 -6.74 1.12 -6.59
C GLU A 125 -5.67 0.80 -5.54
N ARG A 126 -5.80 1.44 -4.39
CA ARG A 126 -4.92 1.30 -3.24
C ARG A 126 -5.77 1.03 -2.01
N ILE A 127 -5.64 -0.18 -1.46
CA ILE A 127 -6.50 -0.64 -0.39
C ILE A 127 -5.67 -1.18 0.76
N VAL A 128 -5.95 -0.71 1.98
CA VAL A 128 -5.34 -1.18 3.22
C VAL A 128 -6.38 -1.96 4.01
N TYR A 129 -6.01 -3.13 4.50
CA TYR A 129 -6.82 -3.96 5.36
C TYR A 129 -6.13 -4.17 6.70
N THR A 130 -6.85 -3.92 7.79
CA THR A 130 -6.40 -4.17 9.16
C THR A 130 -7.60 -4.42 10.07
N TYR A 131 -7.39 -4.49 11.38
CA TYR A 131 -8.46 -4.71 12.37
C TYR A 131 -8.22 -3.91 13.65
N GLN A 132 -9.28 -3.70 14.43
CA GLN A 132 -9.21 -3.09 15.75
C GLN A 132 -8.34 -3.94 16.68
N GLY A 133 -7.27 -3.35 17.23
CA GLY A 133 -6.33 -4.04 18.09
C GLY A 133 -5.24 -3.11 18.63
N PRO A 134 -4.39 -3.63 19.54
CA PRO A 134 -3.37 -2.82 20.20
C PRO A 134 -2.26 -2.28 19.27
N MET A 135 -2.14 -2.85 18.06
CA MET A 135 -1.12 -2.48 17.07
C MET A 135 -1.73 -1.71 15.88
N LEU A 136 -2.99 -1.23 16.00
CA LEU A 136 -3.71 -0.64 14.88
C LEU A 136 -2.98 0.58 14.30
N GLU A 137 -2.43 1.45 15.14
CA GLU A 137 -1.73 2.66 14.70
C GLU A 137 -0.47 2.32 13.90
N GLU A 138 0.33 1.38 14.41
CA GLU A 138 1.55 0.89 13.78
C GLU A 138 1.24 0.18 12.46
N ASP A 139 0.27 -0.76 12.47
CA ASP A 139 -0.17 -1.50 11.29
C ASP A 139 -0.72 -0.54 10.20
N LEU A 140 -1.49 0.48 10.59
CA LEU A 140 -2.00 1.48 9.65
C LEU A 140 -0.88 2.33 9.07
N ARG A 141 0.09 2.78 9.88
CA ARG A 141 1.22 3.56 9.36
C ARG A 141 2.05 2.76 8.38
N HIS A 142 2.33 1.49 8.68
CA HIS A 142 3.10 0.60 7.80
C HIS A 142 2.40 0.41 6.44
N GLU A 143 1.17 -0.05 6.43
CA GLU A 143 0.45 -0.37 5.19
C GLU A 143 0.06 0.90 4.40
N ALA A 144 -0.27 1.99 5.09
CA ALA A 144 -0.53 3.27 4.44
C ALA A 144 0.74 3.91 3.85
N ALA A 145 1.94 3.63 4.42
CA ALA A 145 3.20 4.04 3.82
C ALA A 145 3.38 3.41 2.44
N HIS A 146 3.17 2.09 2.29
CA HIS A 146 3.16 1.42 0.98
C HIS A 146 2.17 2.09 0.01
N ALA A 147 0.94 2.37 0.47
CA ALA A 147 -0.08 2.99 -0.37
C ALA A 147 0.30 4.40 -0.85
N LEU A 148 0.90 5.22 0.02
CA LEU A 148 1.36 6.58 -0.30
C LEU A 148 2.58 6.55 -1.23
N LEU A 149 3.57 5.68 -0.95
CA LEU A 149 4.77 5.50 -1.77
C LEU A 149 4.41 5.01 -3.16
N ARG A 150 3.54 4.00 -3.26
CA ARG A 150 3.01 3.49 -4.53
C ARG A 150 2.30 4.57 -5.34
N GLY A 151 1.47 5.39 -4.69
CA GLY A 151 0.78 6.50 -5.33
C GLY A 151 1.72 7.55 -5.88
N ARG A 152 2.81 7.85 -5.16
CA ARG A 152 3.74 8.92 -5.50
C ARG A 152 4.84 8.50 -6.47
N PHE A 153 5.42 7.32 -6.29
CA PHE A 153 6.63 6.88 -6.98
C PHE A 153 6.41 5.67 -7.91
N GLY A 154 5.23 5.05 -7.88
CA GLY A 154 4.97 3.81 -8.60
C GLY A 154 5.66 2.61 -7.95
N ASP A 155 6.19 1.69 -8.79
CA ASP A 155 6.94 0.54 -8.30
C ASP A 155 8.36 0.96 -7.90
N ILE A 156 8.72 0.69 -6.65
CA ILE A 156 10.08 0.85 -6.12
C ILE A 156 10.63 -0.52 -5.72
N PRO A 157 11.96 -0.70 -5.57
CA PRO A 157 12.53 -1.98 -5.14
C PRO A 157 11.93 -2.46 -3.83
N LEU A 158 11.66 -3.77 -3.73
CA LEU A 158 11.03 -4.39 -2.58
C LEU A 158 11.68 -4.00 -1.24
N TRP A 159 13.01 -4.13 -1.14
CA TRP A 159 13.73 -3.79 0.07
C TRP A 159 13.57 -2.33 0.48
N LEU A 160 13.46 -1.41 -0.50
CA LEU A 160 13.29 0.01 -0.23
C LEU A 160 11.86 0.34 0.20
N ASP A 161 10.87 -0.31 -0.41
CA ASP A 161 9.46 -0.18 -0.04
C ASP A 161 9.24 -0.64 1.40
N GLU A 162 9.72 -1.85 1.73
CA GLU A 162 9.66 -2.41 3.08
C GLU A 162 10.48 -1.57 4.08
N GLY A 163 11.70 -1.15 3.70
CA GLY A 163 12.54 -0.32 4.56
C GLY A 163 11.94 1.04 4.88
N LEU A 164 11.25 1.67 3.92
CA LEU A 164 10.52 2.92 4.14
C LEU A 164 9.26 2.68 5.00
N ALA A 165 8.51 1.60 4.75
CA ALA A 165 7.36 1.25 5.56
C ALA A 165 7.76 1.01 7.03
N GLU A 166 8.80 0.21 7.27
CA GLU A 166 9.39 -0.01 8.61
C GLU A 166 9.91 1.29 9.27
N TYR A 167 10.45 2.23 8.49
CA TYR A 167 10.94 3.50 9.01
C TYR A 167 9.80 4.43 9.43
N PHE A 168 8.67 4.38 8.74
CA PHE A 168 7.53 5.25 8.99
C PHE A 168 6.42 4.59 9.83
N GLU A 169 6.49 3.30 10.15
CA GLU A 169 5.45 2.61 10.94
C GLU A 169 5.33 3.17 12.36
N VAL A 170 6.46 3.63 12.91
CA VAL A 170 6.50 4.44 14.13
C VAL A 170 6.93 5.85 13.76
N GLY A 171 6.61 6.87 14.57
CA GLY A 171 7.06 8.22 14.28
C GLY A 171 8.59 8.26 14.13
N PRO A 172 9.14 8.83 13.03
CA PRO A 172 10.57 8.74 12.73
C PRO A 172 11.47 9.47 13.74
N ASP A 173 10.88 10.25 14.63
CA ASP A 173 11.58 10.95 15.74
C ASP A 173 11.46 10.16 17.07
N ASP A 174 10.91 8.92 17.06
CA ASP A 174 10.83 8.05 18.24
C ASP A 174 12.20 7.42 18.54
N VAL A 175 12.89 8.00 19.52
CA VAL A 175 14.22 7.56 19.94
C VAL A 175 14.18 6.14 20.51
N HIS A 176 13.13 5.78 21.24
CA HIS A 176 13.03 4.47 21.89
C HIS A 176 12.87 3.33 20.90
N ASP A 177 12.03 3.51 19.86
CA ASP A 177 11.92 2.53 18.79
C ASP A 177 13.24 2.38 18.05
N ARG A 178 13.90 3.50 17.70
CA ARG A 178 15.20 3.48 17.04
C ARG A 178 16.25 2.71 17.85
N GLU A 179 16.37 2.95 19.16
CA GLU A 179 17.29 2.23 20.04
C GLU A 179 16.98 0.72 20.07
N SER A 180 15.70 0.33 20.13
CA SER A 180 15.28 -1.07 20.09
C SER A 180 15.69 -1.76 18.79
N ARG A 181 15.51 -1.09 17.65
CA ARG A 181 15.90 -1.62 16.32
C ARG A 181 17.42 -1.76 16.19
N LEU A 182 18.17 -0.76 16.64
CA LEU A 182 19.64 -0.82 16.67
C LEU A 182 20.16 -1.95 17.57
N ALA A 183 19.55 -2.21 18.71
CA ALA A 183 19.91 -3.32 19.58
C ALA A 183 19.72 -4.70 18.91
N LYS A 184 18.63 -4.87 18.12
CA LYS A 184 18.39 -6.09 17.34
C LYS A 184 19.45 -6.26 16.23
N LEU A 185 19.79 -5.19 15.52
CA LEU A 185 20.84 -5.21 14.50
C LEU A 185 22.21 -5.51 15.08
N GLU A 186 22.52 -4.97 16.28
CA GLU A 186 23.76 -5.31 16.99
C GLU A 186 23.81 -6.80 17.37
N ALA A 187 22.69 -7.40 17.75
CA ALA A 187 22.61 -8.83 17.98
C ALA A 187 22.88 -9.62 16.68
N ASP A 188 22.30 -9.18 15.55
CA ASP A 188 22.57 -9.79 14.24
C ASP A 188 24.05 -9.64 13.85
N ARG A 189 24.69 -8.49 14.13
CA ARG A 189 26.13 -8.26 13.89
C ARG A 189 26.99 -9.23 14.70
N LYS A 190 26.68 -9.43 15.97
CA LYS A 190 27.35 -10.41 16.84
C LYS A 190 27.17 -11.85 16.33
N ALA A 191 26.05 -12.13 15.67
CA ALA A 191 25.78 -13.41 15.01
C ALA A 191 26.43 -13.54 13.62
N GLY A 192 27.26 -12.57 13.21
CA GLY A 192 28.03 -12.62 11.96
C GLY A 192 27.37 -11.91 10.76
N TRP A 193 26.26 -11.20 10.94
CA TRP A 193 25.70 -10.40 9.88
C TRP A 193 26.62 -9.22 9.50
N LYS A 194 26.67 -8.97 8.19
CA LYS A 194 27.32 -7.79 7.60
C LYS A 194 26.35 -7.12 6.65
N PRO A 195 26.33 -5.78 6.59
CA PRO A 195 25.52 -5.03 5.63
C PRO A 195 25.86 -5.42 4.19
N ASP A 196 24.81 -5.70 3.39
CA ASP A 196 24.96 -6.03 1.96
C ASP A 196 23.75 -5.52 1.18
N LEU A 197 23.83 -4.23 0.79
CA LEU A 197 22.74 -3.57 0.07
C LEU A 197 22.53 -4.16 -1.33
N ALA A 198 23.62 -4.58 -2.00
CA ALA A 198 23.50 -5.19 -3.33
C ALA A 198 22.70 -6.51 -3.27
N ARG A 199 22.88 -7.28 -2.20
CA ARG A 199 22.07 -8.49 -1.95
C ARG A 199 20.61 -8.14 -1.72
N LEU A 200 20.30 -7.09 -0.92
CA LEU A 200 18.93 -6.64 -0.70
C LEU A 200 18.26 -6.19 -2.01
N GLU A 201 18.96 -5.45 -2.86
CA GLU A 201 18.46 -5.06 -4.19
C GLU A 201 18.15 -6.25 -5.11
N GLY A 202 18.79 -7.38 -4.88
CA GLY A 202 18.54 -8.62 -5.61
C GLY A 202 17.29 -9.38 -5.17
N LEU A 203 16.65 -9.02 -4.04
CA LEU A 203 15.43 -9.67 -3.57
C LEU A 203 14.22 -9.11 -4.34
N ALA A 204 13.49 -9.99 -5.03
CA ALA A 204 12.37 -9.61 -5.87
C ALA A 204 11.00 -9.92 -5.23
N GLU A 205 10.95 -10.88 -4.32
CA GLU A 205 9.73 -11.40 -3.75
C GLU A 205 9.73 -11.35 -2.23
N VAL A 206 8.58 -11.01 -1.64
CA VAL A 206 8.42 -10.87 -0.17
C VAL A 206 8.84 -12.14 0.59
N HIS A 207 8.58 -13.33 0.01
CA HIS A 207 8.93 -14.58 0.65
C HIS A 207 10.45 -14.86 0.72
N GLU A 208 11.26 -14.13 -0.04
CA GLU A 208 12.72 -14.19 0.01
C GLU A 208 13.29 -13.38 1.18
N MET A 209 12.55 -12.36 1.64
CA MET A 209 12.97 -11.52 2.76
C MET A 209 12.80 -12.25 4.11
N LYS A 210 13.88 -12.28 4.86
CA LYS A 210 13.91 -12.80 6.22
C LYS A 210 13.75 -11.66 7.23
N PRO A 211 13.37 -11.92 8.48
CA PRO A 211 13.24 -10.87 9.50
C PRO A 211 14.46 -9.96 9.66
N ARG A 212 15.67 -10.47 9.36
CA ARG A 212 16.89 -9.66 9.34
C ARG A 212 16.94 -8.71 8.15
N ASP A 213 16.39 -9.11 7.01
CA ASP A 213 16.43 -8.28 5.79
C ASP A 213 15.56 -7.03 5.94
N TYR A 214 14.42 -7.14 6.62
CA TYR A 214 13.60 -5.98 7.02
C TYR A 214 14.37 -5.03 7.93
N ARG A 215 15.07 -5.55 8.94
CA ARG A 215 15.90 -4.72 9.85
C ARG A 215 17.05 -4.04 9.11
N GLU A 216 17.69 -4.76 8.18
CA GLU A 216 18.75 -4.19 7.34
C GLU A 216 18.20 -3.10 6.42
N ALA A 217 17.05 -3.33 5.77
CA ALA A 217 16.37 -2.37 4.92
C ALA A 217 16.01 -1.09 5.70
N TRP A 218 15.44 -1.25 6.89
CA TRP A 218 15.17 -0.13 7.80
C TRP A 218 16.46 0.66 8.12
N ALA A 219 17.56 -0.02 8.42
CA ALA A 219 18.81 0.63 8.79
C ALA A 219 19.42 1.44 7.63
N TRP A 220 19.33 0.94 6.40
CA TRP A 220 19.73 1.70 5.22
C TRP A 220 18.87 2.95 5.01
N VAL A 221 17.56 2.86 5.26
CA VAL A 221 16.66 4.01 5.20
C VAL A 221 16.97 5.00 6.31
N ASP A 222 17.21 4.55 7.55
CA ASP A 222 17.61 5.40 8.69
C ASP A 222 18.92 6.14 8.40
N LEU A 223 19.91 5.45 7.80
CA LEU A 223 21.15 6.09 7.35
C LEU A 223 20.90 7.15 6.28
N MET A 224 20.08 6.84 5.26
CA MET A 224 19.80 7.77 4.16
C MET A 224 19.01 8.99 4.61
N LEU A 225 18.06 8.82 5.53
CA LEU A 225 17.19 9.90 6.02
C LEU A 225 17.78 10.63 7.25
N SER A 226 18.97 10.21 7.73
CA SER A 226 19.68 10.95 8.77
C SER A 226 20.18 12.31 8.28
N ASP A 227 20.23 13.30 9.17
CA ASP A 227 20.71 14.64 8.85
C ASP A 227 22.24 14.71 8.60
N SER A 228 22.93 13.58 8.79
CA SER A 228 24.42 13.52 8.81
C SER A 228 25.06 13.36 7.43
N GLY A 229 24.30 13.24 6.33
CA GLY A 229 24.91 12.92 5.05
C GLY A 229 24.08 13.24 3.82
N PRO A 230 24.60 12.91 2.61
CA PRO A 230 23.94 13.16 1.34
C PRO A 230 22.84 12.14 1.01
N GLY A 231 22.54 11.21 1.91
CA GLY A 231 21.67 10.05 1.66
C GLY A 231 20.26 10.45 1.24
N SER A 232 19.66 11.43 1.91
CA SER A 232 18.31 11.90 1.57
C SER A 232 18.24 12.49 0.16
N ALA A 233 19.25 13.22 -0.27
CA ALA A 233 19.32 13.77 -1.63
C ALA A 233 19.48 12.65 -2.68
N VAL A 234 20.27 11.60 -2.38
CA VAL A 234 20.44 10.43 -3.26
C VAL A 234 19.12 9.66 -3.37
N LEU A 235 18.46 9.43 -2.24
CA LEU A 235 17.17 8.73 -2.20
C LEU A 235 16.08 9.49 -2.97
N VAL A 236 15.96 10.81 -2.72
CA VAL A 236 14.98 11.67 -3.41
C VAL A 236 15.25 11.71 -4.92
N ASP A 237 16.50 11.83 -5.34
CA ASP A 237 16.88 11.79 -6.77
C ASP A 237 16.56 10.44 -7.40
N TYR A 238 16.83 9.34 -6.70
CA TYR A 238 16.47 7.99 -7.14
C TYR A 238 14.97 7.81 -7.32
N LEU A 239 14.17 8.20 -6.35
CA LEU A 239 12.71 8.09 -6.37
C LEU A 239 12.06 9.00 -7.43
N SER A 240 12.71 10.12 -7.78
CA SER A 240 12.17 11.11 -8.73
C SER A 240 12.38 10.73 -10.20
N VAL A 241 13.25 9.77 -10.51
CA VAL A 241 13.59 9.37 -11.89
C VAL A 241 13.45 7.86 -12.05
N PRO A 242 12.22 7.34 -12.19
CA PRO A 242 11.96 5.88 -12.30
C PRO A 242 12.65 5.21 -13.50
N SER A 243 13.02 6.00 -14.53
CA SER A 243 13.71 5.51 -15.74
C SER A 243 15.22 5.33 -15.57
N ASP A 244 15.83 5.90 -14.54
CA ASP A 244 17.24 5.68 -14.25
C ASP A 244 17.45 4.37 -13.51
N ARG A 245 17.82 3.34 -14.26
CA ARG A 245 17.96 1.96 -13.77
C ARG A 245 19.26 1.68 -13.01
N ARG A 246 20.06 2.71 -12.72
CA ARG A 246 21.24 2.52 -11.88
C ARG A 246 20.81 2.11 -10.47
N SER A 247 21.50 1.13 -9.93
CA SER A 247 21.23 0.62 -8.57
C SER A 247 21.36 1.76 -7.54
N LEU A 248 20.52 1.73 -6.51
CA LEU A 248 20.63 2.69 -5.41
C LEU A 248 21.90 2.42 -4.61
N ALA A 249 22.33 1.15 -4.51
CA ALA A 249 23.60 0.76 -3.89
C ALA A 249 24.78 1.46 -4.59
N ASP A 250 24.87 1.40 -5.93
CA ASP A 250 25.94 2.08 -6.69
C ASP A 250 25.92 3.60 -6.49
N ARG A 251 24.74 4.21 -6.43
CA ARG A 251 24.60 5.64 -6.19
C ARG A 251 25.09 6.03 -4.79
N LEU A 252 24.75 5.25 -3.78
CA LEU A 252 25.18 5.46 -2.39
C LEU A 252 26.69 5.24 -2.27
N GLU A 253 27.22 4.17 -2.85
CA GLU A 253 28.65 3.87 -2.80
C GLU A 253 29.48 4.97 -3.47
N SER A 254 29.02 5.53 -4.59
CA SER A 254 29.66 6.69 -5.23
C SER A 254 29.75 7.94 -4.35
N ARG A 255 29.00 7.98 -3.25
CA ARG A 255 29.04 9.05 -2.23
C ARG A 255 29.74 8.61 -0.94
N GLY A 256 30.36 7.44 -0.92
CA GLY A 256 31.00 6.87 0.26
C GLY A 256 30.03 6.28 1.28
N MET A 257 28.77 6.06 0.89
CA MET A 257 27.77 5.41 1.73
C MET A 257 27.72 3.92 1.38
N ASN A 258 28.38 3.10 2.18
CA ASN A 258 28.51 1.66 2.01
C ASN A 258 28.27 0.94 3.34
N GLY A 259 28.54 -0.37 3.41
CA GLY A 259 28.36 -1.16 4.63
C GLY A 259 29.15 -0.64 5.84
N GLU A 260 30.33 -0.07 5.63
CA GLU A 260 31.12 0.52 6.73
C GLU A 260 30.46 1.81 7.22
N SER A 261 29.87 2.59 6.32
CA SER A 261 29.10 3.79 6.66
C SER A 261 27.86 3.43 7.48
N LEU A 262 27.16 2.35 7.11
CA LEU A 262 26.02 1.87 7.89
C LEU A 262 26.42 1.46 9.29
N LEU A 263 27.50 0.68 9.44
CA LEU A 263 28.02 0.31 10.77
C LEU A 263 28.49 1.53 11.58
N ALA A 264 29.12 2.52 10.93
CA ALA A 264 29.50 3.76 11.60
C ALA A 264 28.28 4.55 12.10
N HIS A 265 27.23 4.62 11.29
CA HIS A 265 25.97 5.26 11.64
C HIS A 265 25.28 4.57 12.83
N MET A 266 25.22 3.24 12.82
CA MET A 266 24.69 2.45 13.94
C MET A 266 25.46 2.68 15.24
N ASP A 267 26.78 2.82 15.16
CA ASP A 267 27.66 3.09 16.30
C ASP A 267 27.70 4.58 16.73
N GLY A 268 26.91 5.46 16.06
CA GLY A 268 26.94 6.90 16.30
C GLY A 268 28.27 7.57 15.94
N ARG A 269 29.08 6.95 15.07
CA ARG A 269 30.38 7.48 14.63
C ARG A 269 30.22 8.40 13.41
N PRO A 270 31.10 9.41 13.24
CA PRO A 270 31.08 10.26 12.05
C PRO A 270 31.22 9.47 10.74
N LEU A 271 30.45 9.83 9.73
CA LEU A 271 30.52 9.21 8.42
C LEU A 271 31.72 9.74 7.63
N LYS A 272 32.48 8.86 6.98
CA LYS A 272 33.56 9.20 6.04
C LYS A 272 32.96 9.30 4.63
N LEU A 273 32.42 10.46 4.29
CA LEU A 273 31.76 10.70 3.02
C LEU A 273 32.74 11.20 1.96
N ILE A 274 32.50 10.83 0.70
CA ILE A 274 33.26 11.35 -0.44
C ILE A 274 32.68 12.71 -0.84
N ALA A 275 33.49 13.77 -0.71
CA ALA A 275 33.10 15.10 -1.17
C ALA A 275 32.86 15.08 -2.69
N ARG A 276 31.73 15.63 -3.14
CA ARG A 276 31.43 15.75 -4.57
C ARG A 276 32.43 16.71 -5.23
N LYS A 277 33.23 16.23 -6.20
CA LYS A 277 33.91 17.12 -7.13
C LYS A 277 32.86 17.91 -7.92
N PRO A 278 33.00 19.24 -8.10
CA PRO A 278 31.99 20.10 -8.74
C PRO A 278 31.76 19.88 -10.24
N ALA A 279 32.30 18.85 -10.83
CA ALA A 279 32.24 18.62 -12.25
C ALA A 279 31.62 17.27 -12.57
N ASP A 280 30.31 17.22 -12.63
CA ASP A 280 29.55 16.33 -13.51
C ASP A 280 28.03 16.62 -13.40
N ARG A 281 27.66 17.85 -13.79
CA ARG A 281 26.33 18.05 -14.34
C ARG A 281 26.42 17.59 -15.80
N PRO A 282 25.74 16.52 -16.23
CA PRO A 282 25.62 16.26 -17.65
C PRO A 282 24.89 17.45 -18.27
N ASP A 283 25.55 18.07 -19.23
CA ASP A 283 25.06 19.17 -20.01
C ASP A 283 23.71 18.76 -20.63
N ARG A 284 22.67 19.53 -20.36
CA ARG A 284 21.28 19.28 -20.73
C ARG A 284 21.08 19.62 -22.24
N ALA A 285 21.93 19.06 -23.10
CA ALA A 285 21.86 19.24 -24.55
C ALA A 285 22.38 18.00 -25.29
N VAL A 286 21.68 16.85 -25.14
CA VAL A 286 21.79 15.80 -26.16
C VAL A 286 20.39 15.52 -26.69
N ARG A 287 20.23 15.88 -27.95
CA ARG A 287 19.06 15.73 -28.81
C ARG A 287 18.46 14.32 -28.70
N MET A 288 17.14 14.30 -28.56
CA MET A 288 16.32 13.15 -28.98
C MET A 288 16.66 12.87 -30.46
N GLN A 289 17.29 11.75 -30.72
CA GLN A 289 17.26 11.08 -32.00
C GLN A 289 16.50 9.78 -31.83
N ASP A 290 15.42 9.72 -32.60
CA ASP A 290 14.57 8.55 -32.76
C ASP A 290 15.41 7.28 -32.98
N ARG A 291 15.19 6.27 -32.18
CA ARG A 291 15.45 4.86 -32.53
C ARG A 291 14.27 4.03 -32.05
N ASP A 292 13.52 3.59 -33.02
CA ASP A 292 12.55 2.52 -32.91
C ASP A 292 13.18 1.32 -32.20
N LEU A 293 12.74 1.02 -30.98
CA LEU A 293 13.02 -0.23 -30.32
C LEU A 293 11.70 -0.97 -30.20
N GLU A 294 11.55 -1.97 -31.07
CA GLU A 294 10.50 -2.97 -30.97
C GLU A 294 10.47 -3.56 -29.56
N ILE A 295 9.33 -3.38 -28.90
CA ILE A 295 9.02 -4.01 -27.61
C ILE A 295 8.71 -5.48 -27.87
N PRO A 296 9.43 -6.44 -27.26
CA PRO A 296 9.06 -7.85 -27.35
C PRO A 296 7.67 -8.03 -26.75
N ARG A 297 6.74 -8.58 -27.50
CA ARG A 297 5.43 -9.02 -27.04
C ARG A 297 5.63 -10.06 -25.92
N ARG A 298 5.50 -9.63 -24.66
CA ARG A 298 5.29 -10.55 -23.55
C ARG A 298 3.91 -11.20 -23.73
N LEU A 299 3.91 -12.51 -23.61
CA LEU A 299 2.76 -13.39 -23.61
C LEU A 299 1.61 -12.77 -22.80
N GLN A 300 0.47 -12.64 -23.45
CA GLN A 300 -0.77 -12.27 -22.78
C GLN A 300 -1.17 -13.42 -21.86
N GLU A 301 -0.90 -13.28 -20.58
CA GLU A 301 -1.54 -14.15 -19.59
C GLU A 301 -3.05 -13.92 -19.63
N PRO A 302 -3.87 -14.98 -19.50
CA PRO A 302 -5.32 -14.84 -19.47
C PRO A 302 -5.69 -13.93 -18.29
N ARG A 303 -6.38 -12.84 -18.59
CA ARG A 303 -6.88 -11.90 -17.57
C ARG A 303 -7.74 -12.66 -16.57
N ARG A 304 -7.22 -12.93 -15.39
CA ARG A 304 -8.05 -13.34 -14.26
C ARG A 304 -9.03 -12.19 -13.97
N PRO A 305 -10.31 -12.48 -13.69
CA PRO A 305 -11.26 -11.42 -13.35
C PRO A 305 -10.72 -10.61 -12.16
N SER A 306 -10.80 -9.28 -12.25
CA SER A 306 -10.32 -8.41 -11.19
C SER A 306 -10.98 -8.77 -9.86
N PHE A 307 -10.25 -8.61 -8.75
CA PHE A 307 -10.77 -8.85 -7.41
C PHE A 307 -12.08 -8.09 -7.16
N LEU A 308 -12.16 -6.83 -7.59
CA LEU A 308 -13.38 -6.03 -7.45
C LEU A 308 -14.55 -6.54 -8.30
N ARG A 309 -14.26 -7.15 -9.45
CA ARG A 309 -15.30 -7.82 -10.22
C ARG A 309 -15.85 -9.03 -9.47
N ARG A 310 -14.99 -9.84 -8.82
CA ARG A 310 -15.43 -10.92 -7.93
C ARG A 310 -16.16 -10.40 -6.70
N LEU A 311 -15.65 -9.30 -6.12
CA LEU A 311 -16.29 -8.64 -4.99
C LEU A 311 -17.62 -8.01 -5.42
N GLY A 312 -17.70 -7.37 -6.59
CA GLY A 312 -18.91 -6.80 -7.16
C GLY A 312 -19.94 -7.88 -7.52
N GLU A 313 -19.52 -8.97 -8.15
CA GLU A 313 -20.39 -10.14 -8.44
C GLU A 313 -20.90 -10.79 -7.15
N PHE A 314 -20.11 -10.78 -6.07
CA PHE A 314 -20.50 -11.29 -4.76
C PHE A 314 -21.40 -10.30 -3.98
N LEU A 315 -21.15 -8.99 -4.10
CA LEU A 315 -21.91 -7.94 -3.42
C LEU A 315 -23.17 -7.52 -4.20
N GLY A 316 -23.38 -8.05 -5.42
CA GLY A 316 -24.59 -7.80 -6.22
C GLY A 316 -24.65 -6.40 -6.85
N PHE A 317 -23.50 -5.81 -7.24
CA PHE A 317 -23.41 -4.60 -8.06
C PHE A 317 -23.17 -4.94 -9.54
#